data_2db3580b38329cb00263faeeeecd5de4
#
_entry.id   2db3580b38329cb00263faeeeecd5de4
#
_cell.length_a   1.000
_cell.length_b   1.000
_cell.length_c   1.000
_cell.angle_alpha   90.00
_cell.angle_beta   90.00
_cell.angle_gamma   90.00
#
_symmetry.space_group_name_H-M   'P 1'
#
loop_
_entity.id
_entity.type
_entity.pdbx_description
1 polymer ?
#
loop_
_entity_poly.entity_id
_entity_poly.type
_entity_poly.pdbx_seq_one_letter_code
_entity_poly.pdbx_strand_id
1 'polypeptide(L)' 'MRKVKINDNQGQSVEVDIDKFKKHLDEYHSSGSSVHDEDGHYFTIDQNFREKINSIYEQK' A
#
# COMPACT_ATOMS: atom_id res chain seq x y z
N MET A 1 -9.85 10.44 -7.81
CA MET A 1 -9.52 9.19 -7.11
C MET A 1 -8.93 8.19 -8.07
N ARG A 2 -7.74 7.71 -7.78
CA ARG A 2 -7.11 6.67 -8.58
C ARG A 2 -7.14 5.35 -7.82
N LYS A 3 -7.70 4.33 -8.44
CA LYS A 3 -7.69 3.00 -7.86
C LYS A 3 -6.71 2.13 -8.62
N VAL A 4 -5.89 1.41 -7.88
CA VAL A 4 -4.91 0.49 -8.45
C VAL A 4 -5.04 -0.85 -7.76
N LYS A 5 -4.56 -1.89 -8.43
CA LYS A 5 -4.57 -3.24 -7.84
C LYS A 5 -3.17 -3.57 -7.35
N ILE A 6 -3.10 -4.01 -6.11
CA ILE A 6 -1.84 -4.47 -5.52
C ILE A 6 -2.09 -5.85 -4.89
N ASN A 7 -1.03 -6.62 -4.74
CA ASN A 7 -1.15 -7.95 -4.15
C ASN A 7 -0.99 -7.88 -2.64
N ASP A 8 -1.86 -8.58 -1.94
CA ASP A 8 -1.74 -8.71 -0.48
C ASP A 8 -0.71 -9.79 -0.14
N ASN A 9 -0.58 -10.11 1.16
CA ASN A 9 0.40 -11.09 1.63
C ASN A 9 0.12 -12.51 1.14
N GLN A 10 -1.11 -12.77 0.69
CA GLN A 10 -1.50 -14.06 0.16
C GLN A 10 -1.44 -14.11 -1.37
N GLY A 11 -1.01 -13.02 -2.00
CA GLY A 11 -0.93 -12.94 -3.45
C GLY A 11 -2.23 -12.60 -4.13
N GLN A 12 -3.25 -12.23 -3.37
CA GLN A 12 -4.54 -11.85 -3.94
C GLN A 12 -4.50 -10.38 -4.39
N SER A 13 -5.12 -10.10 -5.53
CA SER A 13 -5.19 -8.76 -6.07
C SER A 13 -6.27 -7.96 -5.34
N VAL A 14 -5.88 -6.81 -4.79
CA VAL A 14 -6.78 -5.94 -4.03
C VAL A 14 -6.78 -4.56 -4.64
N GLU A 15 -7.98 -4.04 -4.90
CA GLU A 15 -8.09 -2.68 -5.43
C GLU A 15 -8.09 -1.68 -4.28
N VAL A 16 -7.20 -0.70 -4.36
CA VAL A 16 -7.07 0.34 -3.33
C VAL A 16 -7.04 1.71 -3.99
N ASP A 17 -7.48 2.72 -3.23
CA ASP A 17 -7.34 4.10 -3.62
C ASP A 17 -5.90 4.51 -3.32
N ILE A 18 -5.09 4.66 -4.37
CA ILE A 18 -3.65 4.88 -4.19
C ILE A 18 -3.35 6.18 -3.45
N ASP A 19 -4.14 7.21 -3.65
CA ASP A 19 -3.91 8.49 -2.98
C ASP A 19 -4.12 8.38 -1.47
N LYS A 20 -5.20 7.72 -1.06
CA LYS A 20 -5.49 7.50 0.35
C LYS A 20 -4.50 6.52 0.96
N PHE A 21 -4.14 5.49 0.24
CA PHE A 21 -3.22 4.48 0.73
C PHE A 21 -1.83 5.07 0.96
N LYS A 22 -1.36 5.87 0.01
CA LYS A 22 -0.09 6.56 0.14
C LYS A 22 -0.08 7.47 1.36
N LYS A 23 -1.15 8.24 1.55
CA LYS A 23 -1.25 9.13 2.70
C LYS A 23 -1.23 8.35 4.01
N HIS A 24 -1.95 7.22 4.06
CA HIS A 24 -1.97 6.38 5.24
C HIS A 24 -0.57 5.84 5.57
N LEU A 25 0.15 5.39 4.56
CA LEU A 25 1.51 4.89 4.76
C LEU A 25 2.44 5.99 5.29
N ASP A 26 2.32 7.18 4.74
CA ASP A 26 3.16 8.30 5.19
C ASP A 26 2.86 8.69 6.63
N GLU A 27 1.62 8.57 7.06
CA GLU A 27 1.22 8.98 8.42
C GLU A 27 1.50 7.89 9.47
N TYR A 28 1.27 6.63 9.13
CA TYR A 28 1.27 5.56 10.13
C TYR A 28 2.31 4.47 9.88
N HIS A 29 2.84 4.37 8.66
CA HIS A 29 3.76 3.31 8.28
C HIS A 29 4.98 3.87 7.57
N SER A 30 5.44 5.03 8.00
CA SER A 30 6.51 5.74 7.29
C SER A 30 7.89 5.17 7.56
N SER A 31 8.06 4.35 8.60
CA SER A 31 9.35 3.77 8.91
C SER A 31 9.16 2.38 9.52
N GLY A 32 10.21 1.58 9.45
CA GLY A 32 10.20 0.24 10.01
C GLY A 32 9.32 -0.71 9.20
N SER A 33 8.92 -1.80 9.84
CA SER A 33 8.03 -2.80 9.26
C SER A 33 6.77 -2.90 10.10
N SER A 34 5.63 -2.99 9.44
CA SER A 34 4.35 -3.15 10.11
C SER A 34 3.39 -3.90 9.19
N VAL A 35 2.24 -4.28 9.74
CA VAL A 35 1.21 -4.96 8.95
C VAL A 35 -0.01 -4.05 8.90
N HIS A 36 -0.52 -3.83 7.70
CA HIS A 36 -1.72 -3.05 7.48
C HIS A 36 -2.85 -3.97 7.06
N ASP A 37 -4.00 -3.82 7.71
CA ASP A 37 -5.21 -4.57 7.37
C ASP A 37 -6.10 -3.67 6.52
N GLU A 38 -6.42 -4.14 5.31
CA GLU A 38 -7.29 -3.42 4.41
C GLU A 38 -8.42 -4.36 3.98
N ASP A 39 -9.59 -4.19 4.58
CA ASP A 39 -10.80 -4.93 4.22
C ASP A 39 -10.56 -6.46 4.24
N GLY A 40 -9.91 -6.93 5.30
CA GLY A 40 -9.64 -8.35 5.46
C GLY A 40 -8.38 -8.85 4.76
N HIS A 41 -7.68 -7.97 4.06
CA HIS A 41 -6.43 -8.30 3.39
C HIS A 41 -5.28 -7.68 4.15
N TYR A 42 -4.17 -8.41 4.26
CA TYR A 42 -3.02 -7.95 5.03
C TYR A 42 -1.85 -7.63 4.11
N PHE A 43 -1.19 -6.53 4.40
CA PHE A 43 -0.02 -6.07 3.66
C PHE A 43 1.13 -5.84 4.63
N THR A 44 2.27 -6.44 4.36
CA THR A 44 3.48 -6.14 5.12
C THR A 44 4.08 -4.85 4.55
N ILE A 45 4.10 -3.82 5.38
CA ILE A 45 4.58 -2.50 4.98
C ILE A 45 6.02 -2.38 5.43
N ASP A 46 6.95 -2.50 4.49
CA ASP A 46 8.37 -2.29 4.73
C ASP A 46 8.89 -1.28 3.71
N GLN A 47 10.20 -1.08 3.68
CA GLN A 47 10.78 -0.10 2.78
C GLN A 47 10.51 -0.46 1.31
N ASN A 48 10.64 -1.73 0.96
CA ASN A 48 10.37 -2.16 -0.42
C ASN A 48 8.94 -1.90 -0.81
N PHE A 49 8.01 -2.17 0.10
CA PHE A 49 6.60 -1.94 -0.17
C PHE A 49 6.32 -0.44 -0.35
N ARG A 50 6.89 0.39 0.53
CA ARG A 50 6.70 1.83 0.43
C ARG A 50 7.25 2.38 -0.89
N GLU A 51 8.39 1.89 -1.33
CA GLU A 51 8.96 2.30 -2.62
C GLU A 51 8.06 1.89 -3.78
N LYS A 52 7.50 0.69 -3.70
CA LYS A 52 6.56 0.21 -4.71
C LYS A 52 5.33 1.11 -4.79
N ILE A 53 4.77 1.44 -3.64
CA ILE A 53 3.59 2.32 -3.60
C ILE A 53 3.93 3.71 -4.11
N ASN A 54 5.09 4.24 -3.75
CA ASN A 54 5.52 5.54 -4.26
C ASN A 54 5.64 5.54 -5.79
N SER A 55 6.21 4.48 -6.36
CA SER A 55 6.31 4.35 -7.81
C SER A 55 4.95 4.38 -8.47
N ILE A 56 4.01 3.63 -7.92
CA ILE A 56 2.65 3.58 -8.46
C ILE A 56 1.98 4.96 -8.32
N TYR A 57 2.16 5.59 -7.18
CA TYR A 57 1.57 6.90 -6.90
C TYR A 57 2.08 7.96 -7.87
N GLU A 58 3.36 7.91 -8.22
CA GLU A 58 3.97 8.88 -9.12
C GLU A 58 3.63 8.64 -10.59
N GLN A 59 3.17 7.46 -10.93
CA GLN A 59 2.69 7.17 -12.28
C GLN A 59 1.35 7.83 -12.50
N LYS A 60 1.23 8.58 -13.58
CA LYS A 60 -0.01 9.29 -13.90
C LYS A 60 -0.58 8.84 -15.20
#